data_f6e9e0bd48bf9ac09c07b8c8d772564e
#
_entry.id   f6e9e0bd48bf9ac09c07b8c8d772564e
#
_cell.length_a   1.000
_cell.length_b   1.000
_cell.length_c   1.000
_cell.angle_alpha   90.00
_cell.angle_beta   90.00
_cell.angle_gamma   90.00
#
_symmetry.space_group_name_H-M   'P 1'
#
loop_
_entity.id
_entity.type
_entity.pdbx_description
1 polymer ?
#
loop_
_entity_poly.entity_id
_entity_poly.type
_entity_poly.pdbx_seq_one_letter_code
_entity_poly.pdbx_strand_id
1 'polypeptide(L)'
;MKKKILLRIGSLRHGGAEKVLVTFLKNLPQDKYEIDLLLNLYSGKYLAEVPKWINVLYLNKGEMITTNRLQDLPTKTYRVLYQKVLQLFPFLLYRFILKGKKYDIEFAAIHGMRDEILNSPLKSSKKVIWIHNDLKKTEFRNYTDAEFRKFFGFDKIMVISEKIQQDFENTAQTEVEKNKIVRIYNPLDTDEILQKSEIGSRINEEQSRISAPKVPLFLSVGTVFPQKGFDRLLKVHKRLLAEGFPHKIEILGDGYDFENIKKLQEDLEVTETAALLGFSDNPYPYFKAADFYILSSRYEGFPTVLFEAITLKKKIIATDVSGVREMLEDGKLGLIVDNSEEGIYKGMKQALQNPESFGKYEAQLKEYEMPFNLENSVTAIIRILDEL
;
A
#
# COMPACT_ATOMS: atom_id res chain seq x y z
N MET A 1 -24.86 -18.24 -15.39
CA MET A 1 -23.72 -19.07 -14.89
C MET A 1 -22.75 -18.13 -14.23
N LYS A 2 -22.19 -18.48 -13.08
CA LYS A 2 -21.21 -17.61 -12.43
C LYS A 2 -19.91 -17.55 -13.24
N LYS A 3 -19.31 -16.36 -13.37
CA LYS A 3 -17.99 -16.18 -13.99
C LYS A 3 -16.91 -16.71 -13.06
N LYS A 4 -16.03 -17.59 -13.55
CA LYS A 4 -14.98 -18.25 -12.76
C LYS A 4 -13.67 -17.45 -12.83
N ILE A 5 -13.16 -17.04 -11.68
CA ILE A 5 -11.98 -16.19 -11.57
C ILE A 5 -10.89 -16.90 -10.73
N LEU A 6 -9.70 -17.05 -11.31
CA LEU A 6 -8.49 -17.35 -10.55
C LEU A 6 -7.81 -16.04 -10.20
N LEU A 7 -7.73 -15.74 -8.92
CA LEU A 7 -7.06 -14.54 -8.41
C LEU A 7 -5.77 -14.94 -7.72
N ARG A 8 -4.64 -14.30 -8.06
CA ARG A 8 -3.32 -14.64 -7.53
C ARG A 8 -2.67 -13.46 -6.81
N ILE A 9 -2.15 -13.75 -5.62
CA ILE A 9 -1.34 -12.81 -4.82
C ILE A 9 -0.26 -13.58 -4.03
N GLY A 10 0.78 -12.88 -3.58
CA GLY A 10 1.87 -13.48 -2.81
C GLY A 10 1.43 -14.02 -1.45
N SER A 11 0.81 -13.19 -0.63
CA SER A 11 0.29 -13.49 0.70
C SER A 11 -0.74 -12.40 1.10
N LEU A 12 -1.36 -12.53 2.28
CA LEU A 12 -2.30 -11.53 2.81
C LEU A 12 -1.81 -10.94 4.14
N ARG A 13 -0.54 -10.53 4.20
CA ARG A 13 0.08 -10.08 5.45
C ARG A 13 -0.47 -8.76 5.96
N HIS A 14 0.17 -7.63 5.68
CA HIS A 14 -0.24 -6.31 6.18
C HIS A 14 0.19 -5.15 5.28
N GLY A 15 0.26 -5.38 3.97
CA GLY A 15 0.52 -4.31 3.00
C GLY A 15 -0.76 -3.60 2.55
N GLY A 16 -0.59 -2.42 1.96
CA GLY A 16 -1.72 -1.66 1.42
C GLY A 16 -2.44 -2.38 0.28
N ALA A 17 -1.70 -3.07 -0.62
CA ALA A 17 -2.29 -3.83 -1.73
C ALA A 17 -3.12 -5.02 -1.24
N GLU A 18 -2.69 -5.70 -0.17
CA GLU A 18 -3.43 -6.79 0.45
C GLU A 18 -4.73 -6.31 1.10
N LYS A 19 -4.69 -5.16 1.81
CA LYS A 19 -5.89 -4.52 2.37
C LYS A 19 -6.88 -4.16 1.27
N VAL A 20 -6.41 -3.51 0.21
CA VAL A 20 -7.19 -3.13 -0.97
C VAL A 20 -7.85 -4.34 -1.62
N LEU A 21 -7.09 -5.43 -1.82
CA LEU A 21 -7.64 -6.66 -2.38
C LEU A 21 -8.75 -7.24 -1.51
N VAL A 22 -8.53 -7.36 -0.20
CA VAL A 22 -9.54 -7.93 0.70
C VAL A 22 -10.77 -7.04 0.80
N THR A 23 -10.61 -5.71 0.82
CA THR A 23 -11.73 -4.76 0.74
C THR A 23 -12.53 -4.96 -0.55
N PHE A 24 -11.87 -5.10 -1.69
CA PHE A 24 -12.52 -5.44 -2.96
C PHE A 24 -13.29 -6.77 -2.88
N LEU A 25 -12.66 -7.83 -2.37
CA LEU A 25 -13.27 -9.16 -2.26
C LEU A 25 -14.53 -9.17 -1.37
N LYS A 26 -14.55 -8.37 -0.29
CA LYS A 26 -15.72 -8.22 0.61
C LYS A 26 -16.92 -7.60 -0.10
N ASN A 27 -16.69 -6.80 -1.12
CA ASN A 27 -17.72 -6.05 -1.84
C ASN A 27 -18.11 -6.66 -3.19
N LEU A 28 -17.58 -7.84 -3.51
CA LEU A 28 -17.96 -8.56 -4.74
C LEU A 28 -19.30 -9.29 -4.58
N PRO A 29 -20.18 -9.25 -5.59
CA PRO A 29 -21.45 -9.97 -5.58
C PRO A 29 -21.22 -11.49 -5.72
N GLN A 30 -21.52 -12.23 -4.65
CA GLN A 30 -21.34 -13.69 -4.59
C GLN A 30 -22.15 -14.45 -5.63
N ASP A 31 -23.28 -13.92 -6.05
CA ASP A 31 -24.17 -14.52 -7.05
C ASP A 31 -23.59 -14.48 -8.47
N LYS A 32 -22.71 -13.52 -8.77
CA LYS A 32 -22.09 -13.36 -10.10
C LYS A 32 -20.79 -14.15 -10.28
N TYR A 33 -20.02 -14.39 -9.22
CA TYR A 33 -18.65 -14.90 -9.33
C TYR A 33 -18.43 -16.19 -8.53
N GLU A 34 -17.54 -17.05 -9.06
CA GLU A 34 -16.88 -18.16 -8.37
C GLU A 34 -15.38 -17.85 -8.35
N ILE A 35 -14.80 -17.67 -7.15
CA ILE A 35 -13.41 -17.21 -7.00
C ILE A 35 -12.56 -18.25 -6.31
N ASP A 36 -11.46 -18.63 -6.95
CA ASP A 36 -10.33 -19.29 -6.32
C ASP A 36 -9.23 -18.25 -6.08
N LEU A 37 -8.94 -17.95 -4.80
CA LEU A 37 -7.84 -17.08 -4.38
C LEU A 37 -6.61 -17.92 -4.10
N LEU A 38 -5.61 -17.86 -4.98
CA LEU A 38 -4.36 -18.62 -4.86
C LEU A 38 -3.24 -17.77 -4.27
N LEU A 39 -2.76 -18.16 -3.09
CA LEU A 39 -1.65 -17.55 -2.37
C LEU A 39 -0.35 -18.31 -2.62
N ASN A 40 0.77 -17.63 -2.81
CA ASN A 40 2.07 -18.30 -2.79
C ASN A 40 2.43 -18.74 -1.37
N LEU A 41 2.03 -17.96 -0.36
CA LEU A 41 2.22 -18.27 1.05
C LEU A 41 0.93 -18.01 1.84
N TYR A 42 0.39 -19.04 2.48
CA TYR A 42 -0.74 -18.92 3.40
C TYR A 42 -0.26 -18.33 4.72
N SER A 43 -0.20 -17.01 4.75
CA SER A 43 0.23 -16.20 5.89
C SER A 43 -0.38 -14.82 5.82
N GLY A 44 -0.70 -14.27 6.97
CA GLY A 44 -1.11 -12.88 7.11
C GLY A 44 -2.45 -12.68 7.82
N LYS A 45 -2.57 -11.50 8.42
CA LYS A 45 -3.73 -11.12 9.23
C LYS A 45 -5.02 -10.99 8.42
N TYR A 46 -4.91 -10.54 7.17
CA TYR A 46 -6.09 -10.37 6.31
C TYR A 46 -6.72 -11.69 5.85
N LEU A 47 -6.09 -12.85 6.13
CA LEU A 47 -6.70 -14.17 5.85
C LEU A 47 -8.05 -14.35 6.54
N ALA A 48 -8.19 -13.87 7.78
CA ALA A 48 -9.43 -13.94 8.54
C ALA A 48 -10.54 -13.07 7.97
N GLU A 49 -10.19 -12.08 7.14
CA GLU A 49 -11.12 -11.14 6.55
C GLU A 49 -11.62 -11.54 5.17
N VAL A 50 -11.02 -12.58 4.57
CA VAL A 50 -11.48 -13.10 3.26
C VAL A 50 -12.89 -13.67 3.40
N PRO A 51 -13.86 -13.29 2.54
CA PRO A 51 -15.22 -13.82 2.58
C PRO A 51 -15.25 -15.35 2.49
N LYS A 52 -16.07 -16.00 3.33
CA LYS A 52 -16.14 -17.47 3.43
C LYS A 52 -16.55 -18.19 2.15
N TRP A 53 -17.20 -17.49 1.23
CA TRP A 53 -17.60 -18.04 -0.06
C TRP A 53 -16.47 -18.13 -1.09
N ILE A 54 -15.33 -17.47 -0.82
CA ILE A 54 -14.12 -17.52 -1.66
C ILE A 54 -13.29 -18.73 -1.26
N ASN A 55 -12.92 -19.53 -2.25
CA ASN A 55 -12.08 -20.69 -2.04
C ASN A 55 -10.60 -20.26 -1.98
N VAL A 56 -9.96 -20.38 -0.82
CA VAL A 56 -8.56 -20.02 -0.62
C VAL A 56 -7.66 -21.22 -0.84
N LEU A 57 -6.78 -21.12 -1.82
CA LEU A 57 -5.75 -22.10 -2.17
C LEU A 57 -4.35 -21.53 -1.86
N TYR A 58 -3.36 -22.37 -1.66
CA TYR A 58 -2.00 -21.90 -1.40
C TYR A 58 -0.93 -22.89 -1.88
N LEU A 59 0.26 -22.35 -2.18
CA LEU A 59 1.43 -23.16 -2.55
C LEU A 59 2.22 -23.61 -1.32
N ASN A 60 2.37 -22.74 -0.34
CA ASN A 60 3.09 -22.99 0.90
C ASN A 60 2.30 -22.43 2.10
N LYS A 61 2.54 -23.01 3.28
CA LYS A 61 1.95 -22.57 4.56
C LYS A 61 3.06 -22.21 5.55
N GLY A 62 2.78 -21.25 6.45
CA GLY A 62 3.66 -20.82 7.53
C GLY A 62 4.19 -19.40 7.33
N GLU A 63 5.03 -18.95 8.26
CA GLU A 63 5.56 -17.59 8.26
C GLU A 63 6.60 -17.34 7.15
N MET A 64 6.75 -16.08 6.76
CA MET A 64 7.81 -15.67 5.84
C MET A 64 9.16 -15.76 6.58
N ILE A 65 10.11 -16.42 5.94
CA ILE A 65 11.47 -16.54 6.46
C ILE A 65 12.28 -15.34 5.94
N THR A 66 12.50 -14.36 6.80
CA THR A 66 13.29 -13.15 6.50
C THR A 66 14.76 -13.30 6.91
N THR A 67 15.06 -14.26 7.78
CA THR A 67 16.41 -14.52 8.31
C THR A 67 17.22 -15.44 7.41
N ASN A 68 18.56 -15.37 7.52
CA ASN A 68 19.49 -16.29 6.88
C ASN A 68 20.10 -17.30 7.90
N ARG A 69 19.37 -17.61 8.99
CA ARG A 69 19.82 -18.59 9.97
C ARG A 69 19.92 -19.97 9.32
N LEU A 70 20.93 -20.75 9.70
CA LEU A 70 21.18 -22.07 9.12
C LEU A 70 19.95 -23.00 9.22
N GLN A 71 19.20 -22.93 10.30
CA GLN A 71 17.97 -23.71 10.52
C GLN A 71 16.85 -23.39 9.53
N ASP A 72 16.83 -22.18 8.96
CA ASP A 72 15.79 -21.70 8.05
C ASP A 72 16.10 -22.02 6.57
N LEU A 73 17.38 -22.29 6.27
CA LEU A 73 17.86 -22.53 4.90
C LEU A 73 17.14 -23.67 4.19
N PRO A 74 16.92 -24.84 4.78
CA PRO A 74 16.25 -25.95 4.09
C PRO A 74 14.83 -25.58 3.65
N THR A 75 14.04 -24.97 4.54
CA THR A 75 12.67 -24.56 4.24
C THR A 75 12.63 -23.44 3.20
N LYS A 76 13.54 -22.47 3.30
CA LYS A 76 13.68 -21.36 2.33
C LYS A 76 14.04 -21.90 0.95
N THR A 77 15.04 -22.78 0.88
CA THR A 77 15.49 -23.41 -0.38
C THR A 77 14.37 -24.25 -1.00
N TYR A 78 13.68 -25.07 -0.22
CA TYR A 78 12.55 -25.86 -0.69
C TYR A 78 11.46 -24.95 -1.29
N ARG A 79 11.03 -23.89 -0.58
CA ARG A 79 10.00 -22.97 -1.07
C ARG A 79 10.39 -22.29 -2.36
N VAL A 80 11.65 -21.83 -2.46
CA VAL A 80 12.18 -21.19 -3.68
C VAL A 80 12.22 -22.18 -4.84
N LEU A 81 12.74 -23.39 -4.61
CA LEU A 81 12.83 -24.42 -5.65
C LEU A 81 11.42 -24.84 -6.11
N TYR A 82 10.51 -25.08 -5.19
CA TYR A 82 9.12 -25.43 -5.49
C TYR A 82 8.43 -24.36 -6.35
N GLN A 83 8.58 -23.09 -5.98
CA GLN A 83 8.07 -21.97 -6.78
C GLN A 83 8.70 -21.92 -8.18
N LYS A 84 10.02 -22.09 -8.29
CA LYS A 84 10.71 -22.15 -9.59
C LYS A 84 10.22 -23.29 -10.48
N VAL A 85 10.00 -24.48 -9.90
CA VAL A 85 9.45 -25.62 -10.64
C VAL A 85 8.06 -25.29 -11.20
N LEU A 86 7.19 -24.69 -10.40
CA LEU A 86 5.85 -24.29 -10.85
C LEU A 86 5.87 -23.14 -11.89
N GLN A 87 6.87 -22.26 -11.83
CA GLN A 87 7.07 -21.22 -12.84
C GLN A 87 7.57 -21.79 -14.18
N LEU A 88 8.49 -22.75 -14.11
CA LEU A 88 9.03 -23.42 -15.32
C LEU A 88 8.02 -24.39 -15.95
N PHE A 89 7.21 -25.04 -15.12
CA PHE A 89 6.22 -26.02 -15.55
C PHE A 89 4.81 -25.63 -15.02
N PRO A 90 4.22 -24.54 -15.52
CA PRO A 90 2.94 -24.01 -14.99
C PRO A 90 1.80 -25.03 -15.10
N PHE A 91 1.84 -25.98 -16.06
CA PHE A 91 0.83 -27.02 -16.19
C PHE A 91 0.71 -27.90 -14.95
N LEU A 92 1.79 -28.06 -14.15
CA LEU A 92 1.75 -28.80 -12.87
C LEU A 92 0.84 -28.10 -11.85
N LEU A 93 0.93 -26.77 -11.76
CA LEU A 93 0.05 -25.97 -10.91
C LEU A 93 -1.43 -26.22 -11.28
N TYR A 94 -1.76 -26.09 -12.59
CA TYR A 94 -3.14 -26.21 -13.07
C TYR A 94 -3.65 -27.64 -12.96
N ARG A 95 -2.81 -28.64 -13.20
CA ARG A 95 -3.21 -30.06 -13.12
C ARG A 95 -3.42 -30.54 -11.69
N PHE A 96 -2.51 -30.21 -10.78
CA PHE A 96 -2.48 -30.81 -9.43
C PHE A 96 -3.08 -29.91 -8.36
N ILE A 97 -2.76 -28.62 -8.35
CA ILE A 97 -3.23 -27.67 -7.31
C ILE A 97 -4.62 -27.16 -7.67
N LEU A 98 -4.81 -26.70 -8.91
CA LEU A 98 -6.09 -26.21 -9.40
C LEU A 98 -7.01 -27.33 -9.94
N LYS A 99 -6.57 -28.60 -9.85
CA LYS A 99 -7.35 -29.82 -10.20
C LYS A 99 -7.96 -29.78 -11.60
N GLY A 100 -7.27 -29.17 -12.56
CA GLY A 100 -7.71 -29.03 -13.94
C GLY A 100 -8.89 -28.07 -14.15
N LYS A 101 -9.22 -27.24 -13.16
CA LYS A 101 -10.26 -26.21 -13.31
C LYS A 101 -9.94 -25.27 -14.47
N LYS A 102 -10.96 -24.81 -15.16
CA LYS A 102 -10.92 -23.74 -16.17
C LYS A 102 -11.45 -22.47 -15.55
N TYR A 103 -10.87 -21.35 -15.94
CA TYR A 103 -11.25 -20.02 -15.50
C TYR A 103 -11.56 -19.14 -16.69
N ASP A 104 -12.58 -18.29 -16.54
CA ASP A 104 -12.93 -17.27 -17.54
C ASP A 104 -11.91 -16.12 -17.44
N ILE A 105 -11.49 -15.77 -16.21
CA ILE A 105 -10.53 -14.72 -15.93
C ILE A 105 -9.41 -15.24 -15.02
N GLU A 106 -8.18 -14.88 -15.34
CA GLU A 106 -7.01 -15.04 -14.47
C GLU A 106 -6.49 -13.65 -14.11
N PHE A 107 -6.51 -13.35 -12.80
CA PHE A 107 -6.27 -12.02 -12.28
C PHE A 107 -5.00 -11.98 -11.41
N ALA A 108 -3.96 -11.27 -11.86
CA ALA A 108 -2.81 -10.92 -11.05
C ALA A 108 -3.14 -9.73 -10.14
N ALA A 109 -3.38 -9.98 -8.85
CA ALA A 109 -3.73 -8.93 -7.90
C ALA A 109 -2.57 -7.98 -7.57
N ILE A 110 -1.33 -8.32 -7.95
CA ILE A 110 -0.14 -7.47 -7.84
C ILE A 110 0.78 -7.72 -9.05
N HIS A 111 1.60 -6.74 -9.38
CA HIS A 111 2.56 -6.82 -10.50
C HIS A 111 3.53 -8.01 -10.40
N GLY A 112 3.85 -8.45 -9.17
CA GLY A 112 4.71 -9.61 -8.93
C GLY A 112 4.13 -10.95 -9.41
N MET A 113 2.84 -11.02 -9.77
CA MET A 113 2.18 -12.21 -10.32
C MET A 113 2.08 -12.20 -11.85
N ARG A 114 2.73 -11.23 -12.52
CA ARG A 114 2.69 -11.06 -13.97
C ARG A 114 3.05 -12.34 -14.73
N ASP A 115 4.23 -12.87 -14.47
CA ASP A 115 4.79 -13.98 -15.25
C ASP A 115 4.01 -15.27 -14.99
N GLU A 116 3.51 -15.48 -13.78
CA GLU A 116 2.67 -16.62 -13.43
C GLU A 116 1.34 -16.64 -14.18
N ILE A 117 0.74 -15.48 -14.43
CA ILE A 117 -0.51 -15.37 -15.18
C ILE A 117 -0.26 -15.43 -16.69
N LEU A 118 0.75 -14.73 -17.21
CA LEU A 118 1.04 -14.73 -18.64
C LEU A 118 1.50 -16.10 -19.16
N ASN A 119 2.21 -16.88 -18.33
CA ASN A 119 2.67 -18.23 -18.68
C ASN A 119 1.61 -19.32 -18.39
N SER A 120 0.38 -18.93 -18.05
CA SER A 120 -0.72 -19.88 -17.84
C SER A 120 -0.97 -20.75 -19.07
N PRO A 121 -1.25 -22.06 -18.87
CA PRO A 121 -1.67 -22.95 -19.95
C PRO A 121 -3.08 -22.68 -20.47
N LEU A 122 -3.91 -21.91 -19.74
CA LEU A 122 -5.27 -21.56 -20.14
C LEU A 122 -5.24 -20.42 -21.16
N LYS A 123 -5.23 -20.77 -22.44
CA LYS A 123 -5.13 -19.77 -23.54
C LYS A 123 -6.43 -19.01 -23.80
N SER A 124 -7.58 -19.55 -23.40
CA SER A 124 -8.90 -18.94 -23.59
C SER A 124 -9.32 -18.00 -22.45
N SER A 125 -8.66 -18.07 -21.29
CA SER A 125 -8.98 -17.18 -20.17
C SER A 125 -8.49 -15.77 -20.44
N LYS A 126 -9.26 -14.78 -20.03
CA LYS A 126 -8.87 -13.37 -20.06
C LYS A 126 -7.86 -13.08 -18.94
N LYS A 127 -6.90 -12.24 -19.22
CA LYS A 127 -5.82 -11.91 -18.30
C LYS A 127 -5.97 -10.47 -17.78
N VAL A 128 -6.04 -10.31 -16.46
CA VAL A 128 -6.12 -9.00 -15.81
C VAL A 128 -4.96 -8.84 -14.85
N ILE A 129 -4.42 -7.64 -14.76
CA ILE A 129 -3.40 -7.31 -13.76
C ILE A 129 -3.72 -5.99 -13.06
N TRP A 130 -3.42 -5.93 -11.76
CA TRP A 130 -3.55 -4.73 -10.94
C TRP A 130 -2.18 -4.24 -10.49
N ILE A 131 -1.85 -2.99 -10.83
CA ILE A 131 -0.55 -2.37 -10.58
C ILE A 131 -0.69 -1.39 -9.41
N HIS A 132 -0.09 -1.72 -8.28
CA HIS A 132 -0.19 -0.95 -7.04
C HIS A 132 1.03 -0.08 -6.72
N ASN A 133 2.10 -0.13 -7.54
CA ASN A 133 3.33 0.62 -7.30
C ASN A 133 3.83 1.31 -8.56
N ASP A 134 4.60 2.39 -8.39
CA ASP A 134 5.39 3.00 -9.45
C ASP A 134 6.55 2.06 -9.83
N LEU A 135 6.37 1.30 -10.91
CA LEU A 135 7.33 0.26 -11.35
C LEU A 135 8.66 0.83 -11.86
N LYS A 136 8.71 2.13 -12.19
CA LYS A 136 9.95 2.81 -12.59
C LYS A 136 10.84 3.18 -11.40
N LYS A 137 10.28 3.14 -10.17
CA LYS A 137 10.96 3.56 -8.94
C LYS A 137 10.85 2.53 -7.80
N THR A 138 10.85 1.22 -8.11
CA THR A 138 10.80 0.20 -7.05
C THR A 138 12.19 -0.06 -6.46
N GLU A 139 12.24 -0.39 -5.16
CA GLU A 139 13.48 -0.64 -4.41
C GLU A 139 14.29 -1.83 -4.95
N PHE A 140 13.59 -2.90 -5.28
CA PHE A 140 14.25 -4.18 -5.61
C PHE A 140 14.49 -4.38 -7.11
N ARG A 141 13.82 -3.62 -7.97
CA ARG A 141 13.89 -3.81 -9.42
C ARG A 141 13.30 -2.60 -10.14
N ASN A 142 14.14 -1.88 -10.85
CA ASN A 142 13.66 -0.92 -11.83
C ASN A 142 13.25 -1.65 -13.10
N TYR A 143 11.99 -1.57 -13.47
CA TYR A 143 11.49 -2.17 -14.70
C TYR A 143 11.97 -1.37 -15.90
N THR A 144 12.66 -2.06 -16.82
CA THR A 144 13.02 -1.49 -18.12
C THR A 144 11.80 -1.38 -19.03
N ASP A 145 11.88 -0.58 -20.10
CA ASP A 145 10.81 -0.51 -21.09
C ASP A 145 10.46 -1.88 -21.69
N ALA A 146 11.46 -2.74 -21.90
CA ALA A 146 11.23 -4.11 -22.35
C ALA A 146 10.43 -4.95 -21.36
N GLU A 147 10.58 -4.70 -20.05
CA GLU A 147 9.79 -5.38 -19.02
C GLU A 147 8.40 -4.79 -18.89
N PHE A 148 8.25 -3.46 -19.06
CA PHE A 148 6.94 -2.81 -19.19
C PHE A 148 6.15 -3.36 -20.39
N ARG A 149 6.82 -3.58 -21.52
CA ARG A 149 6.19 -4.18 -22.72
C ARG A 149 5.51 -5.53 -22.43
N LYS A 150 6.03 -6.34 -21.52
CA LYS A 150 5.43 -7.63 -21.16
C LYS A 150 4.04 -7.49 -20.56
N PHE A 151 3.73 -6.38 -19.88
CA PHE A 151 2.41 -6.15 -19.31
C PHE A 151 1.31 -6.04 -20.36
N PHE A 152 1.63 -5.63 -21.60
CA PHE A 152 0.64 -5.59 -22.69
C PHE A 152 0.21 -6.97 -23.20
N GLY A 153 0.78 -8.05 -22.67
CA GLY A 153 0.25 -9.42 -22.79
C GLY A 153 -1.07 -9.65 -22.04
N PHE A 154 -1.45 -8.76 -21.12
CA PHE A 154 -2.75 -8.79 -20.45
C PHE A 154 -3.85 -8.21 -21.35
N ASP A 155 -5.11 -8.63 -21.11
CA ASP A 155 -6.31 -8.05 -21.75
C ASP A 155 -6.66 -6.71 -21.09
N LYS A 156 -6.48 -6.58 -19.76
CA LYS A 156 -6.65 -5.32 -19.02
C LYS A 156 -5.53 -5.12 -18.01
N ILE A 157 -5.05 -3.87 -17.95
CA ILE A 157 -4.01 -3.39 -17.02
C ILE A 157 -4.67 -2.32 -16.16
N MET A 158 -5.01 -2.69 -14.93
CA MET A 158 -5.58 -1.77 -13.96
C MET A 158 -4.45 -1.03 -13.24
N VAL A 159 -4.49 0.29 -13.24
CA VAL A 159 -3.51 1.17 -12.59
C VAL A 159 -4.18 2.09 -11.59
N ILE A 160 -3.49 2.48 -10.52
CA ILE A 160 -4.12 3.15 -9.36
C ILE A 160 -3.87 4.65 -9.28
N SER A 161 -3.11 5.23 -10.22
CA SER A 161 -2.85 6.67 -10.27
C SER A 161 -2.63 7.14 -11.70
N GLU A 162 -2.79 8.44 -11.89
CA GLU A 162 -2.54 9.11 -13.17
C GLU A 162 -1.09 8.94 -13.63
N LYS A 163 -0.14 9.10 -12.71
CA LYS A 163 1.29 8.91 -13.02
C LYS A 163 1.59 7.52 -13.56
N ILE A 164 1.05 6.47 -12.93
CA ILE A 164 1.25 5.09 -13.39
C ILE A 164 0.55 4.88 -14.75
N GLN A 165 -0.64 5.46 -14.94
CA GLN A 165 -1.33 5.43 -16.24
C GLN A 165 -0.45 6.03 -17.33
N GLN A 166 0.07 7.24 -17.13
CA GLN A 166 0.95 7.93 -18.08
C GLN A 166 2.22 7.10 -18.42
N ASP A 167 2.82 6.45 -17.42
CA ASP A 167 3.98 5.59 -17.63
C ASP A 167 3.68 4.40 -18.56
N PHE A 168 2.50 3.78 -18.42
CA PHE A 168 2.04 2.73 -19.31
C PHE A 168 1.66 3.28 -20.69
N GLU A 169 0.95 4.39 -20.77
CA GLU A 169 0.56 5.02 -22.03
C GLU A 169 1.79 5.44 -22.87
N ASN A 170 2.81 5.99 -22.22
CA ASN A 170 4.08 6.36 -22.85
C ASN A 170 4.87 5.14 -23.38
N THR A 171 4.62 3.95 -22.84
CA THR A 171 5.25 2.70 -23.28
C THR A 171 4.43 1.97 -24.34
N ALA A 172 3.12 2.25 -24.43
CA ALA A 172 2.21 1.67 -25.41
C ALA A 172 2.61 2.08 -26.84
N GLN A 173 2.61 1.13 -27.77
CA GLN A 173 2.99 1.36 -29.18
C GLN A 173 1.78 1.48 -30.10
N THR A 174 0.61 1.06 -29.65
CA THR A 174 -0.63 1.05 -30.44
C THR A 174 -1.82 1.54 -29.60
N GLU A 175 -2.85 2.03 -30.26
CA GLU A 175 -4.10 2.39 -29.59
C GLU A 175 -4.78 1.16 -28.92
N VAL A 176 -4.60 -0.03 -29.48
CA VAL A 176 -5.10 -1.28 -28.88
C VAL A 176 -4.44 -1.52 -27.52
N GLU A 177 -3.15 -1.25 -27.38
CA GLU A 177 -2.44 -1.34 -26.10
C GLU A 177 -2.90 -0.27 -25.11
N LYS A 178 -3.08 0.97 -25.56
CA LYS A 178 -3.62 2.04 -24.70
C LYS A 178 -5.01 1.71 -24.16
N ASN A 179 -5.88 1.12 -24.97
CA ASN A 179 -7.22 0.71 -24.56
C ASN A 179 -7.26 -0.43 -23.54
N LYS A 180 -6.12 -1.09 -23.29
CA LYS A 180 -5.99 -2.05 -22.19
C LYS A 180 -5.77 -1.42 -20.83
N ILE A 181 -5.27 -0.18 -20.81
CA ILE A 181 -4.94 0.55 -19.58
C ILE A 181 -6.22 1.18 -19.03
N VAL A 182 -6.52 0.89 -17.76
CA VAL A 182 -7.69 1.46 -17.08
C VAL A 182 -7.27 1.96 -15.71
N ARG A 183 -7.51 3.25 -15.43
CA ARG A 183 -7.27 3.80 -14.09
C ARG A 183 -8.44 3.49 -13.18
N ILE A 184 -8.13 2.86 -12.05
CA ILE A 184 -9.09 2.56 -10.99
C ILE A 184 -8.40 2.82 -9.66
N TYR A 185 -8.94 3.73 -8.89
CA TYR A 185 -8.45 4.03 -7.56
C TYR A 185 -8.72 2.87 -6.60
N ASN A 186 -7.89 2.77 -5.57
CA ASN A 186 -8.06 1.74 -4.56
C ASN A 186 -9.44 1.85 -3.88
N PRO A 187 -10.20 0.76 -3.76
CA PRO A 187 -11.43 0.73 -2.98
C PRO A 187 -11.10 0.86 -1.48
N LEU A 188 -11.25 2.06 -0.95
CA LEU A 188 -11.00 2.37 0.45
C LEU A 188 -12.31 2.80 1.12
N ASP A 189 -12.55 2.24 2.31
CA ASP A 189 -13.78 2.44 3.07
C ASP A 189 -13.62 3.61 4.04
N THR A 190 -14.18 4.77 3.70
CA THR A 190 -14.17 5.98 4.53
C THR A 190 -14.97 5.79 5.81
N ASP A 191 -16.07 5.06 5.75
CA ASP A 191 -16.94 4.85 6.92
C ASP A 191 -16.26 3.95 7.94
N GLU A 192 -15.57 2.89 7.48
CA GLU A 192 -14.74 2.04 8.33
C GLU A 192 -13.64 2.86 9.04
N ILE A 193 -12.97 3.76 8.31
CA ILE A 193 -11.92 4.64 8.86
C ILE A 193 -12.50 5.53 9.97
N LEU A 194 -13.62 6.21 9.69
CA LEU A 194 -14.28 7.09 10.63
C LEU A 194 -14.77 6.33 11.86
N GLN A 195 -15.47 5.21 11.70
CA GLN A 195 -15.94 4.38 12.79
C GLN A 195 -14.80 3.88 13.68
N LYS A 196 -13.74 3.34 13.07
CA LYS A 196 -12.58 2.84 13.82
C LYS A 196 -11.77 3.95 14.50
N SER A 197 -11.84 5.18 14.03
CA SER A 197 -11.19 6.32 14.68
C SER A 197 -11.83 6.69 16.02
N GLU A 198 -13.11 6.32 16.21
CA GLU A 198 -13.84 6.53 17.47
C GLU A 198 -13.63 5.37 18.48
N ILE A 199 -13.15 4.21 17.99
CA ILE A 199 -12.92 3.03 18.82
C ILE A 199 -11.48 3.05 19.31
N GLY A 200 -11.31 3.17 20.62
CA GLY A 200 -10.02 3.10 21.30
C GLY A 200 -9.53 4.47 21.72
N SER A 201 -9.75 4.79 22.99
CA SER A 201 -8.95 5.81 23.64
C SER A 201 -7.47 5.33 23.61
N ARG A 202 -6.55 6.21 23.24
CA ARG A 202 -5.13 6.00 23.51
C ARG A 202 -5.00 5.65 25.00
N ILE A 203 -4.50 4.48 25.31
CA ILE A 203 -4.29 4.01 26.69
C ILE A 203 -3.42 4.98 27.52
N ASN A 204 -2.84 6.01 26.89
CA ASN A 204 -1.91 6.95 27.52
C ASN A 204 -2.35 8.43 27.48
N GLU A 205 -3.62 8.76 27.24
CA GLU A 205 -4.07 10.16 27.36
C GLU A 205 -3.90 10.73 28.78
N GLU A 206 -3.95 9.89 29.81
CA GLU A 206 -3.77 10.33 31.21
C GLU A 206 -2.30 10.61 31.58
N GLN A 207 -1.33 9.96 30.93
CA GLN A 207 0.10 10.17 31.24
C GLN A 207 0.73 11.37 30.54
N SER A 208 0.14 11.88 29.45
CA SER A 208 0.69 13.01 28.70
C SER A 208 0.06 14.38 29.01
N ARG A 209 -0.96 14.43 29.87
CA ARG A 209 -1.72 15.68 30.16
C ARG A 209 -1.33 16.45 31.40
N ILE A 210 -0.29 16.06 32.13
CA ILE A 210 0.13 16.81 33.32
C ILE A 210 1.30 17.74 32.96
N SER A 211 0.94 19.04 32.79
CA SER A 211 1.79 20.25 33.04
C SER A 211 3.04 20.53 32.20
N ALA A 212 3.13 20.08 30.93
CA ALA A 212 4.12 20.65 30.01
C ALA A 212 3.43 21.39 28.85
N PRO A 213 4.00 22.45 28.26
CA PRO A 213 3.45 23.07 27.07
C PRO A 213 3.29 21.99 25.98
N LYS A 214 2.09 21.96 25.34
CA LYS A 214 1.77 20.98 24.32
C LYS A 214 2.74 21.17 23.14
N VAL A 215 3.71 20.27 22.98
CA VAL A 215 4.61 20.27 21.83
C VAL A 215 3.91 19.60 20.63
N PRO A 216 4.11 20.11 19.40
CA PRO A 216 3.52 19.54 18.21
C PRO A 216 3.88 18.06 18.01
N LEU A 217 2.91 17.24 17.64
CA LEU A 217 3.07 15.82 17.38
C LEU A 217 2.89 15.52 15.87
N PHE A 218 3.93 14.96 15.27
CA PHE A 218 3.90 14.44 13.91
C PHE A 218 3.72 12.93 13.93
N LEU A 219 2.77 12.43 13.13
CA LEU A 219 2.55 11.00 12.93
C LEU A 219 2.99 10.61 11.52
N SER A 220 3.72 9.51 11.40
CA SER A 220 3.96 8.81 10.15
C SER A 220 3.54 7.35 10.26
N VAL A 221 2.85 6.82 9.26
CA VAL A 221 2.29 5.46 9.30
C VAL A 221 2.69 4.70 8.04
N GLY A 222 3.14 3.46 8.21
CA GLY A 222 3.44 2.59 7.08
C GLY A 222 4.33 1.41 7.43
N THR A 223 4.45 0.45 6.50
CA THR A 223 5.39 -0.67 6.65
C THR A 223 6.81 -0.14 6.75
N VAL A 224 7.57 -0.56 7.76
CA VAL A 224 8.94 -0.07 7.98
C VAL A 224 9.88 -0.70 6.96
N PHE A 225 9.93 -0.06 5.80
CA PHE A 225 10.80 -0.36 4.65
C PHE A 225 11.53 0.92 4.22
N PRO A 226 12.71 0.85 3.60
CA PRO A 226 13.45 2.01 3.08
C PRO A 226 12.60 2.91 2.17
N GLN A 227 11.61 2.35 1.46
CA GLN A 227 10.61 3.07 0.67
C GLN A 227 9.95 4.21 1.46
N LYS A 228 9.62 3.99 2.73
CA LYS A 228 8.86 4.96 3.55
C LYS A 228 9.70 6.13 4.06
N GLY A 229 11.04 6.02 3.98
CA GLY A 229 11.94 7.13 4.28
C GLY A 229 11.96 7.56 5.75
N PHE A 230 11.69 6.64 6.70
CA PHE A 230 11.72 6.94 8.13
C PHE A 230 13.11 7.30 8.63
N ASP A 231 14.16 6.81 7.97
CA ASP A 231 15.54 7.20 8.24
C ASP A 231 15.78 8.70 8.00
N ARG A 232 15.28 9.24 6.88
CA ARG A 232 15.40 10.67 6.59
C ARG A 232 14.49 11.53 7.48
N LEU A 233 13.34 10.99 7.88
CA LEU A 233 12.46 11.65 8.84
C LEU A 233 13.13 11.82 10.21
N LEU A 234 13.78 10.77 10.73
CA LEU A 234 14.52 10.83 12.00
C LEU A 234 15.71 11.81 11.94
N LYS A 235 16.44 11.88 10.83
CA LYS A 235 17.53 12.85 10.65
C LYS A 235 17.02 14.29 10.65
N VAL A 236 15.91 14.54 9.95
CA VAL A 236 15.24 15.86 9.96
C VAL A 236 14.77 16.23 11.36
N HIS A 237 14.19 15.27 12.09
CA HIS A 237 13.77 15.45 13.47
C HIS A 237 14.93 15.90 14.36
N LYS A 238 16.07 15.17 14.33
CA LYS A 238 17.29 15.55 15.09
C LYS A 238 17.75 16.95 14.76
N ARG A 239 17.79 17.30 13.45
CA ARG A 239 18.21 18.64 12.99
C ARG A 239 17.31 19.73 13.54
N LEU A 240 16.00 19.56 13.49
CA LEU A 240 15.03 20.57 13.99
C LEU A 240 15.09 20.73 15.50
N LEU A 241 15.31 19.65 16.26
CA LEU A 241 15.53 19.73 17.70
C LEU A 241 16.81 20.52 18.03
N ALA A 242 17.90 20.30 17.28
CA ALA A 242 19.16 21.02 17.45
C ALA A 242 19.03 22.52 17.11
N GLU A 243 18.09 22.89 16.23
CA GLU A 243 17.75 24.28 15.90
C GLU A 243 16.78 24.94 16.91
N GLY A 244 16.38 24.21 17.97
CA GLY A 244 15.51 24.76 19.04
C GLY A 244 14.00 24.69 18.71
N PHE A 245 13.56 23.78 17.83
CA PHE A 245 12.16 23.53 17.54
C PHE A 245 11.66 22.28 18.28
N PRO A 246 11.10 22.39 19.50
CA PRO A 246 10.63 21.24 20.26
C PRO A 246 9.37 20.62 19.60
N HIS A 247 9.42 19.33 19.32
CA HIS A 247 8.32 18.55 18.77
C HIS A 247 8.54 17.07 19.01
N LYS A 248 7.50 16.26 18.78
CA LYS A 248 7.55 14.79 18.84
C LYS A 248 7.19 14.17 17.52
N ILE A 249 7.74 12.98 17.27
CA ILE A 249 7.40 12.14 16.14
C ILE A 249 6.92 10.79 16.65
N GLU A 250 5.87 10.27 16.06
CA GLU A 250 5.44 8.89 16.19
C GLU A 250 5.49 8.20 14.82
N ILE A 251 6.17 7.05 14.76
CA ILE A 251 6.23 6.17 13.59
C ILE A 251 5.48 4.90 13.93
N LEU A 252 4.34 4.69 13.26
CA LEU A 252 3.48 3.54 13.45
C LEU A 252 3.62 2.55 12.30
N GLY A 253 4.09 1.36 12.59
CA GLY A 253 4.26 0.28 11.62
C GLY A 253 5.36 -0.68 12.00
N ASP A 254 5.45 -1.77 11.25
CA ASP A 254 6.46 -2.82 11.39
C ASP A 254 6.97 -3.24 10.01
N GLY A 255 8.15 -3.83 9.95
CA GLY A 255 8.76 -4.27 8.71
C GLY A 255 10.18 -4.77 8.87
N TYR A 256 10.77 -5.28 7.80
CA TYR A 256 12.13 -5.87 7.88
C TYR A 256 13.22 -4.84 8.23
N ASP A 257 12.97 -3.55 8.05
CA ASP A 257 13.92 -2.47 8.35
C ASP A 257 13.73 -1.87 9.76
N PHE A 258 12.82 -2.42 10.56
CA PHE A 258 12.46 -1.88 11.88
C PHE A 258 13.67 -1.77 12.81
N GLU A 259 14.49 -2.81 12.89
CA GLU A 259 15.68 -2.82 13.76
C GLU A 259 16.74 -1.81 13.29
N ASN A 260 16.88 -1.56 11.98
CA ASN A 260 17.79 -0.52 11.46
C ASN A 260 17.30 0.87 11.82
N ILE A 261 15.99 1.13 11.71
CA ILE A 261 15.38 2.42 12.09
C ILE A 261 15.49 2.64 13.60
N LYS A 262 15.31 1.60 14.42
CA LYS A 262 15.49 1.65 15.86
C LYS A 262 16.93 1.99 16.24
N LYS A 263 17.90 1.31 15.61
CA LYS A 263 19.31 1.63 15.80
C LYS A 263 19.63 3.08 15.41
N LEU A 264 19.12 3.55 14.28
CA LEU A 264 19.31 4.93 13.84
C LEU A 264 18.70 5.94 14.84
N GLN A 265 17.54 5.65 15.42
CA GLN A 265 16.92 6.45 16.47
C GLN A 265 17.83 6.58 17.71
N GLU A 266 18.45 5.46 18.12
CA GLU A 266 19.41 5.40 19.22
C GLU A 266 20.70 6.19 18.88
N ASP A 267 21.29 5.96 17.69
CA ASP A 267 22.51 6.63 17.21
C ASP A 267 22.32 8.16 17.08
N LEU A 268 21.11 8.62 16.76
CA LEU A 268 20.73 10.02 16.71
C LEU A 268 20.36 10.62 18.09
N GLU A 269 20.29 9.80 19.14
CA GLU A 269 19.89 10.20 20.50
C GLU A 269 18.52 10.91 20.54
N VAL A 270 17.51 10.36 19.84
CA VAL A 270 16.16 10.96 19.76
C VAL A 270 15.07 10.05 20.34
N THR A 271 15.42 9.05 21.11
CA THR A 271 14.48 8.07 21.70
C THR A 271 13.41 8.69 22.58
N GLU A 272 13.70 9.82 23.26
CA GLU A 272 12.74 10.52 24.11
C GLU A 272 11.70 11.35 23.33
N THR A 273 11.98 11.67 22.08
CA THR A 273 11.16 12.58 21.27
C THR A 273 10.61 11.96 19.98
N ALA A 274 11.16 10.83 19.56
CA ALA A 274 10.68 10.03 18.45
C ALA A 274 10.30 8.63 18.96
N ALA A 275 9.05 8.20 18.79
CA ALA A 275 8.57 6.89 19.22
C ALA A 275 8.36 5.95 18.02
N LEU A 276 8.95 4.75 18.07
CA LEU A 276 8.65 3.64 17.15
C LEU A 276 7.61 2.75 17.81
N LEU A 277 6.36 2.82 17.34
CA LEU A 277 5.21 2.21 18.03
C LEU A 277 4.94 0.76 17.62
N GLY A 278 5.65 0.26 16.59
CA GLY A 278 5.36 -1.05 16.03
C GLY A 278 4.04 -1.08 15.26
N PHE A 279 3.57 -2.29 14.99
CA PHE A 279 2.33 -2.50 14.24
C PHE A 279 1.09 -2.26 15.12
N SER A 280 0.06 -1.63 14.56
CA SER A 280 -1.27 -1.51 15.16
C SER A 280 -2.36 -1.98 14.19
N ASP A 281 -3.33 -2.74 14.68
CA ASP A 281 -4.51 -3.14 13.90
C ASP A 281 -5.47 -1.97 13.63
N ASN A 282 -5.45 -0.97 14.51
CA ASN A 282 -6.24 0.25 14.35
C ASN A 282 -5.34 1.48 14.46
N PRO A 283 -4.85 2.03 13.33
CA PRO A 283 -3.98 3.21 13.32
C PRO A 283 -4.74 4.52 13.58
N TYR A 284 -6.05 4.56 13.40
CA TYR A 284 -6.83 5.79 13.30
C TYR A 284 -6.88 6.64 14.57
N PRO A 285 -6.89 6.08 15.80
CA PRO A 285 -6.75 6.87 17.04
C PRO A 285 -5.42 7.65 17.09
N TYR A 286 -4.35 7.14 16.50
CA TYR A 286 -3.07 7.84 16.42
C TYR A 286 -3.14 9.03 15.47
N PHE A 287 -3.80 8.87 14.29
CA PHE A 287 -4.08 9.99 13.41
C PHE A 287 -4.86 11.08 14.16
N LYS A 288 -5.91 10.69 14.90
CA LYS A 288 -6.76 11.64 15.63
C LYS A 288 -5.96 12.46 16.64
N ALA A 289 -5.04 11.83 17.37
CA ALA A 289 -4.22 12.46 18.39
C ALA A 289 -3.08 13.33 17.83
N ALA A 290 -2.57 13.07 16.65
CA ALA A 290 -1.50 13.82 16.03
C ALA A 290 -1.96 15.22 15.57
N ASP A 291 -1.08 16.21 15.67
CA ASP A 291 -1.30 17.55 15.12
C ASP A 291 -1.06 17.56 13.60
N PHE A 292 -0.07 16.80 13.13
CA PHE A 292 0.32 16.70 11.72
C PHE A 292 0.49 15.23 11.31
N TYR A 293 0.09 14.92 10.07
CA TYR A 293 0.49 13.69 9.41
C TYR A 293 1.63 14.00 8.43
N ILE A 294 2.67 13.16 8.42
CA ILE A 294 3.81 13.31 7.50
C ILE A 294 4.02 12.05 6.69
N LEU A 295 3.99 12.19 5.35
CA LEU A 295 4.38 11.16 4.39
C LEU A 295 5.81 11.46 3.94
N SER A 296 6.78 10.66 4.41
CA SER A 296 8.18 10.81 4.08
C SER A 296 8.68 9.84 3.00
N SER A 297 7.78 9.23 2.23
CA SER A 297 8.08 8.15 1.29
C SER A 297 8.98 8.60 0.14
N ARG A 298 9.90 7.71 -0.29
CA ARG A 298 10.76 7.89 -1.46
C ARG A 298 10.03 7.63 -2.77
N TYR A 299 9.10 6.68 -2.76
CA TYR A 299 8.23 6.35 -3.87
C TYR A 299 6.95 5.68 -3.36
N GLU A 300 5.86 5.86 -4.09
CA GLU A 300 4.55 5.25 -3.85
C GLU A 300 3.89 4.90 -5.20
N GLY A 301 2.81 4.14 -5.15
CA GLY A 301 1.88 4.05 -6.27
C GLY A 301 0.72 5.01 -6.08
N PHE A 302 0.00 4.80 -4.96
CA PHE A 302 -1.10 5.62 -4.48
C PHE A 302 -1.19 5.39 -2.96
N PRO A 303 -0.64 6.27 -2.12
CA PRO A 303 -0.43 5.99 -0.69
C PRO A 303 -1.76 5.94 0.07
N THR A 304 -2.22 4.73 0.42
CA THR A 304 -3.47 4.52 1.15
C THR A 304 -3.50 5.23 2.51
N VAL A 305 -2.35 5.35 3.16
CA VAL A 305 -2.20 6.10 4.42
C VAL A 305 -2.46 7.61 4.27
N LEU A 306 -2.20 8.18 3.08
CA LEU A 306 -2.55 9.56 2.77
C LEU A 306 -4.07 9.72 2.63
N PHE A 307 -4.75 8.74 2.02
CA PHE A 307 -6.20 8.70 2.00
C PHE A 307 -6.79 8.69 3.42
N GLU A 308 -6.21 7.88 4.32
CA GLU A 308 -6.61 7.81 5.73
C GLU A 308 -6.44 9.18 6.43
N ALA A 309 -5.31 9.87 6.18
CA ALA A 309 -5.06 11.21 6.72
C ALA A 309 -6.06 12.26 6.19
N ILE A 310 -6.41 12.22 4.90
CA ILE A 310 -7.42 13.10 4.28
C ILE A 310 -8.80 12.83 4.89
N THR A 311 -9.21 11.56 4.99
CA THR A 311 -10.48 11.16 5.59
C THR A 311 -10.61 11.67 7.03
N LEU A 312 -9.52 11.60 7.80
CA LEU A 312 -9.47 12.07 9.19
C LEU A 312 -9.13 13.57 9.32
N LYS A 313 -9.17 14.31 8.20
CA LYS A 313 -9.01 15.78 8.13
C LYS A 313 -7.72 16.28 8.80
N LYS A 314 -6.61 15.55 8.63
CA LYS A 314 -5.33 15.91 9.24
C LYS A 314 -4.60 17.00 8.47
N LYS A 315 -3.80 17.83 9.16
CA LYS A 315 -2.78 18.69 8.53
C LYS A 315 -1.71 17.82 7.92
N ILE A 316 -1.52 17.88 6.62
CA ILE A 316 -0.68 16.96 5.85
C ILE A 316 0.57 17.65 5.36
N ILE A 317 1.72 16.97 5.52
CA ILE A 317 2.98 17.24 4.83
C ILE A 317 3.34 15.98 4.07
N ALA A 318 3.54 16.06 2.76
CA ALA A 318 3.82 14.88 1.95
C ALA A 318 4.95 15.15 0.93
N THR A 319 5.89 14.22 0.82
CA THR A 319 6.88 14.22 -0.27
C THR A 319 6.19 14.02 -1.62
N ASP A 320 6.67 14.71 -2.66
CA ASP A 320 6.14 14.64 -4.03
C ASP A 320 6.47 13.28 -4.67
N VAL A 321 5.59 12.31 -4.43
CA VAL A 321 5.65 10.96 -5.00
C VAL A 321 4.37 10.66 -5.77
N SER A 322 4.36 9.57 -6.54
CA SER A 322 3.18 9.17 -7.34
C SER A 322 1.90 9.12 -6.48
N GLY A 323 0.81 9.63 -7.01
CA GLY A 323 -0.49 9.72 -6.36
C GLY A 323 -0.67 10.88 -5.37
N VAL A 324 0.39 11.50 -4.86
CA VAL A 324 0.29 12.57 -3.85
C VAL A 324 -0.34 13.83 -4.42
N ARG A 325 0.11 14.29 -5.59
CA ARG A 325 -0.49 15.48 -6.24
C ARG A 325 -1.96 15.28 -6.55
N GLU A 326 -2.31 14.12 -7.07
CA GLU A 326 -3.67 13.72 -7.39
C GLU A 326 -4.56 13.70 -6.13
N MET A 327 -4.07 13.12 -5.02
CA MET A 327 -4.81 13.03 -3.76
C MET A 327 -4.92 14.35 -3.01
N LEU A 328 -3.93 15.22 -3.12
CA LEU A 328 -3.91 16.52 -2.46
C LEU A 328 -4.32 17.69 -3.38
N GLU A 329 -4.93 17.38 -4.54
CA GLU A 329 -5.35 18.38 -5.54
C GLU A 329 -4.26 19.42 -5.79
N ASP A 330 -3.07 18.97 -6.18
CA ASP A 330 -1.89 19.81 -6.44
C ASP A 330 -1.53 20.74 -5.26
N GLY A 331 -1.75 20.28 -4.03
CA GLY A 331 -1.39 21.00 -2.82
C GLY A 331 -2.48 21.90 -2.22
N LYS A 332 -3.73 21.77 -2.66
CA LYS A 332 -4.87 22.47 -2.02
C LYS A 332 -5.22 21.85 -0.67
N LEU A 333 -5.09 20.51 -0.52
CA LEU A 333 -5.49 19.77 0.67
C LEU A 333 -4.35 19.50 1.66
N GLY A 334 -3.11 19.86 1.31
CA GLY A 334 -1.95 19.64 2.16
C GLY A 334 -0.67 20.19 1.54
N LEU A 335 0.39 20.29 2.33
CA LEU A 335 1.68 20.78 1.87
C LEU A 335 2.45 19.67 1.16
N ILE A 336 2.69 19.83 -0.14
CA ILE A 336 3.57 18.97 -0.94
C ILE A 336 4.98 19.55 -0.90
N VAL A 337 5.95 18.73 -0.55
CA VAL A 337 7.36 19.11 -0.46
C VAL A 337 8.21 18.29 -1.42
N ASP A 338 9.39 18.81 -1.79
CA ASP A 338 10.35 18.07 -2.59
C ASP A 338 10.64 16.70 -1.98
N ASN A 339 10.79 15.70 -2.84
CA ASN A 339 11.09 14.33 -2.41
C ASN A 339 12.55 14.19 -1.99
N SER A 340 12.93 14.91 -0.91
CA SER A 340 14.26 14.96 -0.36
C SER A 340 14.22 15.17 1.15
N GLU A 341 15.34 14.92 1.84
CA GLU A 341 15.50 15.24 3.26
C GLU A 341 15.31 16.74 3.52
N GLU A 342 15.82 17.59 2.63
CA GLU A 342 15.66 19.04 2.72
C GLU A 342 14.22 19.50 2.50
N GLY A 343 13.46 18.84 1.60
CA GLY A 343 12.02 19.11 1.42
C GLY A 343 11.23 18.78 2.69
N ILE A 344 11.48 17.62 3.31
CA ILE A 344 10.86 17.22 4.58
C ILE A 344 11.19 18.25 5.68
N TYR A 345 12.48 18.63 5.78
CA TYR A 345 12.94 19.65 6.75
C TYR A 345 12.18 20.97 6.57
N LYS A 346 12.10 21.52 5.36
CA LYS A 346 11.40 22.78 5.10
C LYS A 346 9.92 22.70 5.47
N GLY A 347 9.26 21.61 5.11
CA GLY A 347 7.84 21.39 5.44
C GLY A 347 7.57 21.30 6.92
N MET A 348 8.37 20.53 7.66
CA MET A 348 8.25 20.42 9.11
C MET A 348 8.61 21.74 9.82
N LYS A 349 9.67 22.42 9.38
CA LYS A 349 10.04 23.73 9.94
C LYS A 349 8.94 24.76 9.75
N GLN A 350 8.31 24.81 8.57
CA GLN A 350 7.15 25.68 8.32
C GLN A 350 6.00 25.36 9.29
N ALA A 351 5.69 24.07 9.51
CA ALA A 351 4.64 23.66 10.43
C ALA A 351 4.93 24.07 11.89
N LEU A 352 6.20 24.05 12.29
CA LEU A 352 6.62 24.43 13.64
C LEU A 352 6.70 25.93 13.85
N GLN A 353 7.16 26.69 12.83
CA GLN A 353 7.28 28.13 12.91
C GLN A 353 5.93 28.87 12.71
N ASN A 354 5.06 28.33 11.87
CA ASN A 354 3.83 28.97 11.43
C ASN A 354 2.69 27.95 11.28
N PRO A 355 2.25 27.30 12.40
CA PRO A 355 1.24 26.25 12.38
C PRO A 355 -0.13 26.75 11.87
N GLU A 356 -0.42 28.06 12.03
CA GLU A 356 -1.65 28.68 11.53
C GLU A 356 -1.71 28.71 9.99
N SER A 357 -0.57 28.67 9.29
CA SER A 357 -0.53 28.59 7.82
C SER A 357 -1.19 27.31 7.27
N PHE A 358 -1.34 26.29 8.12
CA PHE A 358 -2.04 25.03 7.79
C PHE A 358 -3.55 25.11 7.97
N GLY A 359 -4.09 26.17 8.58
CA GLY A 359 -5.53 26.39 8.75
C GLY A 359 -6.29 26.42 7.42
N LYS A 360 -5.66 26.91 6.35
CA LYS A 360 -6.21 26.87 4.99
C LYS A 360 -6.49 25.44 4.50
N TYR A 361 -5.62 24.48 4.81
CA TYR A 361 -5.79 23.07 4.45
C TYR A 361 -6.91 22.43 5.27
N GLU A 362 -6.98 22.72 6.58
CA GLU A 362 -8.06 22.22 7.43
C GLU A 362 -9.43 22.68 6.93
N ALA A 363 -9.56 23.97 6.53
CA ALA A 363 -10.80 24.50 5.99
C ALA A 363 -11.21 23.78 4.71
N GLN A 364 -10.27 23.57 3.79
CA GLN A 364 -10.55 22.87 2.53
C GLN A 364 -10.85 21.38 2.75
N LEU A 365 -10.12 20.72 3.64
CA LEU A 365 -10.39 19.31 3.98
C LEU A 365 -11.78 19.10 4.59
N LYS A 366 -12.32 20.07 5.34
CA LYS A 366 -13.69 19.98 5.89
C LYS A 366 -14.75 19.89 4.81
N GLU A 367 -14.60 20.70 3.75
CA GLU A 367 -15.53 20.77 2.61
C GLU A 367 -15.25 19.69 1.54
N TYR A 368 -14.10 19.01 1.63
CA TYR A 368 -13.67 18.08 0.60
C TYR A 368 -14.43 16.78 0.66
N GLU A 369 -15.11 16.45 -0.43
CA GLU A 369 -15.71 15.14 -0.68
C GLU A 369 -14.74 14.30 -1.52
N MET A 370 -14.35 13.17 -0.98
CA MET A 370 -13.38 12.27 -1.60
C MET A 370 -13.97 11.62 -2.86
N PRO A 371 -13.42 11.86 -4.06
CA PRO A 371 -13.90 11.20 -5.28
C PRO A 371 -13.51 9.71 -5.36
N PHE A 372 -12.54 9.30 -4.55
CA PHE A 372 -12.02 7.95 -4.51
C PHE A 372 -12.77 7.13 -3.43
N ASN A 373 -14.02 6.77 -3.69
CA ASN A 373 -14.80 6.00 -2.72
C ASN A 373 -14.86 4.52 -3.08
N LEU A 374 -15.22 3.71 -2.08
CA LEU A 374 -15.32 2.27 -2.18
C LEU A 374 -16.27 1.83 -3.29
N GLU A 375 -17.47 2.41 -3.34
CA GLU A 375 -18.54 2.02 -4.26
C GLU A 375 -18.15 2.24 -5.72
N ASN A 376 -17.62 3.42 -6.05
CA ASN A 376 -17.18 3.77 -7.40
C ASN A 376 -16.06 2.84 -7.87
N SER A 377 -15.07 2.58 -7.02
CA SER A 377 -13.94 1.72 -7.37
C SER A 377 -14.35 0.27 -7.57
N VAL A 378 -15.18 -0.28 -6.68
CA VAL A 378 -15.71 -1.65 -6.80
C VAL A 378 -16.57 -1.80 -8.04
N THR A 379 -17.48 -0.84 -8.29
CA THR A 379 -18.34 -0.85 -9.49
C THR A 379 -17.52 -0.81 -10.78
N ALA A 380 -16.47 0.01 -10.83
CA ALA A 380 -15.58 0.08 -11.99
C ALA A 380 -14.84 -1.24 -12.23
N ILE A 381 -14.35 -1.91 -11.18
CA ILE A 381 -13.69 -3.22 -11.31
C ILE A 381 -14.71 -4.28 -11.78
N ILE A 382 -15.90 -4.31 -11.18
CA ILE A 382 -16.97 -5.25 -11.58
C ILE A 382 -17.30 -5.07 -13.05
N ARG A 383 -17.44 -3.83 -13.54
CA ARG A 383 -17.71 -3.56 -14.95
C ARG A 383 -16.61 -4.14 -15.85
N ILE A 384 -15.34 -3.97 -15.52
CA ILE A 384 -14.22 -4.57 -16.27
C ILE A 384 -14.33 -6.09 -16.30
N LEU A 385 -14.62 -6.71 -15.13
CA LEU A 385 -14.74 -8.16 -15.03
C LEU A 385 -15.96 -8.69 -15.82
N ASP A 386 -17.04 -7.93 -15.88
CA ASP A 386 -18.26 -8.31 -16.63
C ASP A 386 -18.07 -8.16 -18.16
N GLU A 387 -17.30 -7.18 -18.62
CA GLU A 387 -16.99 -6.92 -20.03
C GLU A 387 -16.00 -7.95 -20.66
N LEU A 388 -15.20 -8.65 -19.86
CA LEU A 388 -14.24 -9.66 -20.29
C LEU A 388 -14.89 -11.05 -20.44
#